data_9c8e52a2eb449611302d7be4d86873e4
#
_entry.id   9c8e52a2eb449611302d7be4d86873e4
#
_cell.length_a   1.000
_cell.length_b   1.000
_cell.length_c   1.000
_cell.angle_alpha   90.00
_cell.angle_beta   90.00
_cell.angle_gamma   90.00
#
_symmetry.space_group_name_H-M   'P 1'
#
loop_
_entity.id
_entity.type
_entity.pdbx_description
1 polymer ?
#
loop_
_entity_poly.entity_id
_entity_poly.type
_entity_poly.pdbx_seq_one_letter_code
_entity_poly.pdbx_strand_id
1 'polypeptide(L)'
;MKKIILSVILCAMAFVAKAQVESVDFKTNFRGDFGVGVGISADLGNDFEFSPSANIYFWDCGTHFDFEADFHYNIDLGHKFTLYPIAGALLCHTNLKDHHECPHHPHHLLHDDPDYYDGHTNFGINIGCGLKYDFNKKIAGFVETKYQWVNNDKDYCYDYDDLFLSVGIKIAI
;
A
#
# COMPACT_ATOMS: atom_id res chain seq x y z
N MET A 1 1.70 -21.88 7.18
CA MET A 1 1.45 -20.59 6.51
C MET A 1 -0.04 -20.34 6.23
N LYS A 2 -0.77 -21.20 5.50
CA LYS A 2 -2.22 -20.97 5.18
C LYS A 2 -3.12 -20.69 6.39
N LYS A 3 -2.88 -21.34 7.56
CA LYS A 3 -3.66 -21.12 8.79
C LYS A 3 -3.41 -19.76 9.44
N ILE A 4 -2.19 -19.22 9.34
CA ILE A 4 -1.82 -17.91 9.89
C ILE A 4 -2.46 -16.81 9.05
N ILE A 5 -2.40 -16.93 7.72
CA ILE A 5 -3.04 -16.00 6.78
C ILE A 5 -4.56 -15.95 7.03
N LEU A 6 -5.19 -17.11 7.19
CA LEU A 6 -6.62 -17.18 7.48
C LEU A 6 -6.97 -16.54 8.83
N SER A 7 -6.12 -16.71 9.87
CA SER A 7 -6.33 -16.07 11.17
C SER A 7 -6.19 -14.56 11.10
N VAL A 8 -5.21 -14.05 10.34
CA VAL A 8 -5.02 -12.60 10.15
C VAL A 8 -6.20 -11.99 9.41
N ILE A 9 -6.67 -12.66 8.34
CA ILE A 9 -7.87 -12.21 7.59
C ILE A 9 -9.11 -12.22 8.50
N LEU A 10 -9.28 -13.27 9.32
CA LEU A 10 -10.44 -13.36 10.24
C LEU A 10 -10.37 -12.27 11.32
N CYS A 11 -9.18 -11.98 11.87
CA CYS A 11 -8.99 -10.87 12.80
C CYS A 11 -9.27 -9.52 12.14
N ALA A 12 -8.76 -9.28 10.93
CA ALA A 12 -9.03 -8.05 10.19
C ALA A 12 -10.54 -7.88 9.93
N MET A 13 -11.26 -8.95 9.53
CA MET A 13 -12.70 -8.89 9.34
C MET A 13 -13.46 -8.63 10.65
N ALA A 14 -12.99 -9.14 11.80
CA ALA A 14 -13.60 -8.88 13.10
C ALA A 14 -13.44 -7.42 13.56
N PHE A 15 -12.34 -6.78 13.21
CA PHE A 15 -12.15 -5.33 13.42
C PHE A 15 -13.08 -4.51 12.53
N VAL A 16 -13.19 -4.85 11.24
CA VAL A 16 -14.09 -4.18 10.29
C VAL A 16 -15.57 -4.33 10.71
N ALA A 17 -15.95 -5.44 11.32
CA ALA A 17 -17.35 -5.65 11.78
C ALA A 17 -17.79 -4.70 12.92
N LYS A 18 -16.87 -4.09 13.65
CA LYS A 18 -17.13 -3.05 14.67
C LYS A 18 -16.79 -1.65 14.21
N ALA A 19 -16.02 -1.51 13.15
CA ALA A 19 -15.59 -0.24 12.61
C ALA A 19 -16.71 0.34 11.74
N GLN A 20 -17.00 1.60 11.94
CA GLN A 20 -17.89 2.34 11.05
C GLN A 20 -17.07 2.78 9.84
N VAL A 21 -17.40 2.28 8.65
CA VAL A 21 -16.78 2.76 7.41
C VAL A 21 -17.18 4.21 7.19
N GLU A 22 -16.20 5.09 7.10
CA GLU A 22 -16.42 6.54 6.99
C GLU A 22 -16.21 7.05 5.58
N SER A 23 -15.25 6.47 4.85
CA SER A 23 -14.93 6.96 3.50
C SER A 23 -14.43 5.86 2.57
N VAL A 24 -14.51 6.16 1.28
CA VAL A 24 -13.77 5.51 0.20
C VAL A 24 -12.66 6.43 -0.24
N ASP A 25 -11.46 5.88 -0.40
CA ASP A 25 -10.25 6.62 -0.69
C ASP A 25 -9.74 6.25 -2.08
N PHE A 26 -9.38 7.26 -2.87
CA PHE A 26 -8.73 7.11 -4.17
C PHE A 26 -7.39 7.81 -4.12
N LYS A 27 -6.31 7.10 -4.48
CA LYS A 27 -4.95 7.64 -4.41
C LYS A 27 -4.13 7.34 -5.65
N THR A 28 -3.18 8.21 -5.90
CA THR A 28 -2.06 7.99 -6.82
C THR A 28 -0.79 7.85 -6.01
N ASN A 29 0.03 6.89 -6.37
CA ASN A 29 1.24 6.54 -5.67
C ASN A 29 2.46 6.76 -6.56
N PHE A 30 3.53 7.30 -5.99
CA PHE A 30 4.79 7.59 -6.66
C PHE A 30 5.92 6.93 -5.87
N ARG A 31 6.56 5.93 -6.47
CA ARG A 31 7.64 5.13 -5.88
C ARG A 31 8.74 4.88 -6.91
N GLY A 32 9.20 5.92 -7.59
CA GLY A 32 9.98 5.74 -8.82
C GLY A 32 9.08 5.43 -10.02
N ASP A 33 8.02 4.66 -9.80
CA ASP A 33 6.97 4.31 -10.74
C ASP A 33 5.63 4.95 -10.35
N PHE A 34 4.72 5.00 -11.32
CA PHE A 34 3.37 5.51 -11.12
C PHE A 34 2.41 4.37 -10.73
N GLY A 35 1.62 4.61 -9.70
CA GLY A 35 0.57 3.69 -9.27
C GLY A 35 -0.74 4.38 -8.97
N VAL A 36 -1.82 3.60 -8.95
CA VAL A 36 -3.15 4.02 -8.50
C VAL A 36 -3.66 3.05 -7.46
N GLY A 37 -4.45 3.57 -6.52
CA GLY A 37 -5.00 2.77 -5.45
C GLY A 37 -6.40 3.18 -5.04
N VAL A 38 -7.09 2.23 -4.44
CA VAL A 38 -8.38 2.41 -3.80
C VAL A 38 -8.33 1.81 -2.41
N GLY A 39 -8.94 2.50 -1.45
CA GLY A 39 -9.03 2.06 -0.07
C GLY A 39 -10.36 2.42 0.55
N ILE A 40 -10.51 2.03 1.79
CA ILE A 40 -11.59 2.46 2.66
C ILE A 40 -10.98 2.92 3.98
N SER A 41 -11.63 3.89 4.62
CA SER A 41 -11.27 4.32 5.97
C SER A 41 -12.38 3.95 6.93
N ALA A 42 -12.02 3.34 8.04
CA ALA A 42 -12.96 2.89 9.06
C ALA A 42 -12.54 3.42 10.44
N ASP A 43 -13.42 4.17 11.08
CA ASP A 43 -13.20 4.69 12.44
C ASP A 43 -13.24 3.54 13.46
N LEU A 44 -12.18 3.46 14.26
CA LEU A 44 -12.06 2.52 15.38
C LEU A 44 -12.39 3.17 16.74
N GLY A 45 -12.66 4.47 16.75
CA GLY A 45 -12.82 5.29 17.95
C GLY A 45 -11.49 5.76 18.55
N ASN A 46 -11.55 6.76 19.44
CA ASN A 46 -10.38 7.37 20.10
C ASN A 46 -9.31 7.88 19.13
N ASP A 47 -9.72 8.48 18.01
CA ASP A 47 -8.87 9.04 16.97
C ASP A 47 -8.08 7.98 16.14
N PHE A 48 -8.37 6.68 16.34
CA PHE A 48 -7.80 5.62 15.51
C PHE A 48 -8.66 5.32 14.30
N GLU A 49 -8.01 5.22 13.14
CA GLU A 49 -8.60 4.84 11.86
C GLU A 49 -7.87 3.60 11.32
N PHE A 50 -8.61 2.65 10.76
CA PHE A 50 -8.09 1.53 10.00
C PHE A 50 -8.34 1.77 8.52
N SER A 51 -7.28 1.73 7.71
CA SER A 51 -7.31 2.10 6.30
C SER A 51 -6.72 1.00 5.41
N PRO A 52 -7.48 -0.07 5.13
CA PRO A 52 -7.06 -1.06 4.14
C PRO A 52 -7.15 -0.49 2.72
N SER A 53 -6.16 -0.81 1.88
CA SER A 53 -6.12 -0.38 0.49
C SER A 53 -5.50 -1.40 -0.44
N ALA A 54 -5.86 -1.31 -1.72
CA ALA A 54 -5.28 -2.07 -2.81
C ALA A 54 -4.70 -1.10 -3.84
N ASN A 55 -3.47 -1.35 -4.26
CA ASN A 55 -2.74 -0.51 -5.19
C ASN A 55 -2.23 -1.34 -6.37
N ILE A 56 -2.15 -0.71 -7.52
CA ILE A 56 -1.51 -1.25 -8.71
C ILE A 56 -0.47 -0.24 -9.21
N TYR A 57 0.72 -0.71 -9.51
CA TYR A 57 1.83 0.08 -10.03
C TYR A 57 2.15 -0.37 -11.44
N PHE A 58 2.42 0.61 -12.29
CA PHE A 58 2.77 0.41 -13.69
C PHE A 58 4.24 0.73 -13.88
N TRP A 59 4.97 -0.29 -14.27
CA TRP A 59 6.39 -0.21 -14.51
C TRP A 59 6.71 -0.84 -15.89
N ASP A 60 7.80 -0.45 -16.52
CA ASP A 60 8.14 -0.88 -17.90
C ASP A 60 8.31 -2.41 -18.03
N CYS A 61 8.82 -3.06 -16.97
CA CYS A 61 9.13 -4.50 -16.96
C CYS A 61 8.06 -5.37 -16.28
N GLY A 62 6.92 -4.82 -15.85
CA GLY A 62 5.92 -5.63 -15.16
C GLY A 62 4.75 -4.86 -14.57
N THR A 63 4.04 -5.54 -13.70
CA THR A 63 2.97 -4.97 -12.90
C THR A 63 3.13 -5.44 -11.47
N HIS A 64 2.98 -4.51 -10.54
CA HIS A 64 3.07 -4.76 -9.11
C HIS A 64 1.75 -4.44 -8.44
N PHE A 65 1.31 -5.32 -7.54
CA PHE A 65 0.08 -5.17 -6.77
C PHE A 65 0.40 -5.18 -5.28
N ASP A 66 -0.12 -4.20 -4.55
CA ASP A 66 -0.03 -4.12 -3.10
C ASP A 66 -1.40 -4.21 -2.45
N PHE A 67 -1.47 -4.95 -1.35
CA PHE A 67 -2.55 -4.87 -0.39
C PHE A 67 -1.97 -4.36 0.93
N GLU A 68 -2.40 -3.19 1.36
CA GLU A 68 -1.97 -2.55 2.59
C GLU A 68 -3.08 -2.62 3.64
N ALA A 69 -2.68 -2.74 4.89
CA ALA A 69 -3.54 -2.66 6.06
C ALA A 69 -2.90 -1.68 7.04
N ASP A 70 -3.30 -0.41 6.95
CA ASP A 70 -2.71 0.69 7.69
C ASP A 70 -3.57 1.09 8.89
N PHE A 71 -2.92 1.44 9.99
CA PHE A 71 -3.51 2.11 11.14
C PHE A 71 -3.02 3.55 11.17
N HIS A 72 -3.96 4.47 11.33
CA HIS A 72 -3.72 5.90 11.47
C HIS A 72 -4.12 6.35 12.85
N TYR A 73 -3.41 7.32 13.40
CA TYR A 73 -3.82 8.04 14.60
C TYR A 73 -4.05 9.51 14.24
N ASN A 74 -5.30 9.94 14.21
CA ASN A 74 -5.71 11.24 13.73
C ASN A 74 -5.45 12.33 14.77
N ILE A 75 -4.62 13.32 14.45
CA ILE A 75 -4.28 14.48 15.27
C ILE A 75 -4.88 15.71 14.61
N ASP A 76 -5.94 16.26 15.20
CA ASP A 76 -6.56 17.49 14.71
C ASP A 76 -5.63 18.69 14.94
N LEU A 77 -5.19 19.34 13.87
CA LEU A 77 -4.36 20.55 13.89
C LEU A 77 -5.21 21.83 13.87
N GLY A 78 -6.52 21.71 13.79
CA GLY A 78 -7.42 22.84 13.55
C GLY A 78 -7.43 23.27 12.07
N HIS A 79 -8.31 24.23 11.75
CA HIS A 79 -8.45 24.80 10.39
C HIS A 79 -8.67 23.74 9.29
N LYS A 80 -9.33 22.62 9.63
CA LYS A 80 -9.63 21.48 8.73
C LYS A 80 -8.42 20.63 8.35
N PHE A 81 -7.30 20.76 9.04
CA PHE A 81 -6.13 19.94 8.85
C PHE A 81 -6.05 18.84 9.91
N THR A 82 -5.78 17.62 9.47
CA THR A 82 -5.50 16.48 10.34
C THR A 82 -4.15 15.89 9.93
N LEU A 83 -3.23 15.81 10.89
CA LEU A 83 -1.97 15.07 10.75
C LEU A 83 -2.19 13.64 11.27
N TYR A 84 -1.65 12.64 10.60
CA TYR A 84 -1.75 11.27 11.10
C TYR A 84 -0.47 10.47 10.84
N PRO A 85 0.20 9.97 11.88
CA PRO A 85 1.18 8.90 11.75
C PRO A 85 0.50 7.62 11.25
N ILE A 86 1.25 6.84 10.47
CA ILE A 86 0.82 5.61 9.81
C ILE A 86 1.73 4.48 10.25
N ALA A 87 1.16 3.34 10.59
CA ALA A 87 1.88 2.08 10.77
C ALA A 87 1.02 0.94 10.22
N GLY A 88 1.61 0.05 9.45
CA GLY A 88 0.83 -0.99 8.81
C GLY A 88 1.65 -2.18 8.32
N ALA A 89 0.92 -3.09 7.69
CA ALA A 89 1.46 -4.26 7.02
C ALA A 89 1.01 -4.27 5.57
N LEU A 90 1.81 -4.89 4.71
CA LEU A 90 1.48 -5.03 3.30
C LEU A 90 1.80 -6.42 2.79
N LEU A 91 1.04 -6.82 1.78
CA LEU A 91 1.31 -7.95 0.92
C LEU A 91 1.51 -7.40 -0.49
N CYS A 92 2.66 -7.67 -1.08
CA CYS A 92 2.95 -7.28 -2.44
C CYS A 92 3.10 -8.49 -3.35
N HIS A 93 2.59 -8.38 -4.56
CA HIS A 93 2.67 -9.40 -5.58
C HIS A 93 3.21 -8.77 -6.87
N THR A 94 4.31 -9.30 -7.36
CA THR A 94 4.97 -8.80 -8.58
C THR A 94 4.88 -9.84 -9.68
N ASN A 95 4.41 -9.40 -10.85
CA ASN A 95 4.43 -10.15 -12.09
C ASN A 95 5.44 -9.50 -13.02
N LEU A 96 6.48 -10.25 -13.39
CA LEU A 96 7.50 -9.82 -14.34
C LEU A 96 7.05 -10.19 -15.76
N LYS A 97 7.32 -9.33 -16.74
CA LYS A 97 7.19 -9.65 -18.17
C LYS A 97 8.44 -10.38 -18.66
N ASP A 98 8.28 -11.15 -19.74
CA ASP A 98 9.38 -11.89 -20.36
C ASP A 98 10.60 -11.00 -20.69
N HIS A 99 11.80 -11.55 -20.50
CA HIS A 99 13.12 -10.92 -20.60
C HIS A 99 13.42 -10.14 -21.89
N HIS A 100 12.66 -10.35 -22.96
CA HIS A 100 12.89 -9.70 -24.25
C HIS A 100 12.45 -8.23 -24.32
N GLU A 101 11.71 -7.73 -23.33
CA GLU A 101 11.13 -6.39 -23.34
C GLU A 101 11.74 -5.40 -22.32
N CYS A 102 12.67 -5.85 -21.46
CA CYS A 102 13.27 -4.99 -20.44
C CYS A 102 14.61 -4.39 -20.88
N PRO A 103 14.68 -3.12 -21.32
CA PRO A 103 15.90 -2.54 -21.90
C PRO A 103 17.02 -2.23 -20.92
N HIS A 104 16.79 -2.37 -19.61
CA HIS A 104 17.76 -1.94 -18.59
C HIS A 104 18.44 -3.08 -17.80
N HIS A 105 18.21 -4.35 -18.14
CA HIS A 105 18.95 -5.43 -17.51
C HIS A 105 20.23 -5.77 -18.30
N PRO A 106 21.42 -5.61 -17.67
CA PRO A 106 22.66 -6.10 -18.29
C PRO A 106 22.59 -7.63 -18.47
N HIS A 107 22.93 -8.10 -19.66
CA HIS A 107 22.90 -9.48 -20.15
C HIS A 107 23.71 -10.52 -19.33
N HIS A 108 23.99 -10.31 -18.06
CA HIS A 108 24.92 -11.13 -17.29
C HIS A 108 24.31 -12.21 -16.40
N LEU A 109 22.99 -12.33 -16.35
CA LEU A 109 22.35 -13.41 -15.60
C LEU A 109 21.49 -14.28 -16.54
N LEU A 110 22.17 -14.99 -17.45
CA LEU A 110 21.60 -16.13 -18.16
C LEU A 110 21.44 -17.29 -17.16
N HIS A 111 20.39 -17.24 -16.36
CA HIS A 111 19.84 -18.44 -15.77
C HIS A 111 18.54 -18.75 -16.53
N ASP A 112 18.57 -19.79 -17.33
CA ASP A 112 17.40 -20.51 -17.87
C ASP A 112 16.67 -21.24 -16.71
N ASP A 113 16.31 -20.49 -15.65
CA ASP A 113 15.54 -21.03 -14.54
C ASP A 113 14.05 -20.71 -14.81
N PRO A 114 13.24 -21.73 -15.17
CA PRO A 114 11.83 -21.53 -15.46
C PRO A 114 11.04 -21.00 -14.25
N ASP A 115 11.57 -21.14 -13.03
CA ASP A 115 10.98 -20.59 -11.79
C ASP A 115 11.19 -19.07 -11.65
N TYR A 116 11.95 -18.45 -12.56
CA TYR A 116 12.24 -17.01 -12.51
C TYR A 116 11.03 -16.14 -12.91
N TYR A 117 10.09 -16.70 -13.68
CA TYR A 117 8.91 -16.00 -14.21
C TYR A 117 7.65 -16.19 -13.35
N ASP A 118 7.72 -17.01 -12.30
CA ASP A 118 6.58 -17.17 -11.39
C ASP A 118 6.43 -15.92 -10.51
N GLY A 119 5.21 -15.36 -10.49
CA GLY A 119 4.88 -14.19 -9.69
C GLY A 119 5.17 -14.43 -8.22
N HIS A 120 5.92 -13.51 -7.58
CA HIS A 120 6.31 -13.62 -6.18
C HIS A 120 5.43 -12.78 -5.29
N THR A 121 5.06 -13.34 -4.13
CA THR A 121 4.31 -12.65 -3.10
C THR A 121 5.17 -12.49 -1.86
N ASN A 122 5.41 -11.24 -1.47
CA ASN A 122 6.20 -10.87 -0.32
C ASN A 122 5.33 -10.18 0.73
N PHE A 123 5.74 -10.30 1.99
CA PHE A 123 5.14 -9.61 3.12
C PHE A 123 6.06 -8.48 3.58
N GLY A 124 5.47 -7.35 3.93
CA GLY A 124 6.21 -6.20 4.43
C GLY A 124 5.47 -5.46 5.55
N ILE A 125 6.17 -4.48 6.08
CA ILE A 125 5.63 -3.50 7.02
C ILE A 125 5.88 -2.11 6.47
N ASN A 126 5.02 -1.15 6.84
CA ASN A 126 5.20 0.25 6.49
C ASN A 126 5.07 1.15 7.72
N ILE A 127 5.74 2.26 7.66
CA ILE A 127 5.64 3.35 8.63
C ILE A 127 5.68 4.68 7.89
N GLY A 128 4.87 5.65 8.32
CA GLY A 128 4.83 6.93 7.64
C GLY A 128 4.01 7.97 8.36
N CYS A 129 3.65 9.00 7.63
CA CYS A 129 2.72 10.02 8.07
C CYS A 129 1.93 10.58 6.90
N GLY A 130 0.77 11.14 7.20
CA GLY A 130 -0.08 11.79 6.23
C GLY A 130 -0.64 13.10 6.77
N LEU A 131 -1.03 13.97 5.85
CA LEU A 131 -1.73 15.21 6.11
C LEU A 131 -3.03 15.20 5.31
N LYS A 132 -4.16 15.36 5.99
CA LYS A 132 -5.50 15.45 5.40
C LYS A 132 -6.01 16.90 5.52
N TYR A 133 -6.71 17.35 4.48
CA TYR A 133 -7.43 18.62 4.48
C TYR A 133 -8.89 18.41 4.07
N ASP A 134 -9.82 18.79 4.93
CA ASP A 134 -11.25 18.67 4.70
C ASP A 134 -11.77 19.85 3.86
N PHE A 135 -12.00 19.66 2.56
CA PHE A 135 -12.61 20.68 1.70
C PHE A 135 -14.04 20.98 2.15
N ASN A 136 -14.79 19.95 2.46
CA ASN A 136 -16.14 20.00 2.98
C ASN A 136 -16.45 18.71 3.77
N LYS A 137 -17.70 18.55 4.27
CA LYS A 137 -18.11 17.38 5.07
C LYS A 137 -18.07 16.04 4.32
N LYS A 138 -17.92 16.06 2.99
CA LYS A 138 -17.97 14.83 2.17
C LYS A 138 -16.67 14.54 1.45
N ILE A 139 -15.81 15.54 1.27
CA ILE A 139 -14.60 15.38 0.46
C ILE A 139 -13.42 15.97 1.21
N ALA A 140 -12.39 15.16 1.36
CA ALA A 140 -11.08 15.57 1.85
C ALA A 140 -9.99 15.21 0.83
N GLY A 141 -8.93 16.00 0.80
CA GLY A 141 -7.69 15.65 0.10
C GLY A 141 -6.65 15.21 1.10
N PHE A 142 -5.73 14.34 0.69
CA PHE A 142 -4.64 13.92 1.54
C PHE A 142 -3.33 13.72 0.77
N VAL A 143 -2.24 13.83 1.50
CA VAL A 143 -0.89 13.50 1.06
C VAL A 143 -0.27 12.62 2.13
N GLU A 144 0.34 11.51 1.73
CA GLU A 144 1.01 10.54 2.60
C GLU A 144 2.42 10.30 2.12
N THR A 145 3.32 10.11 3.06
CA THR A 145 4.64 9.55 2.80
C THR A 145 4.87 8.36 3.70
N LYS A 146 5.30 7.25 3.12
CA LYS A 146 5.52 5.98 3.83
C LYS A 146 6.87 5.39 3.42
N TYR A 147 7.56 4.79 4.37
CA TYR A 147 8.69 3.91 4.12
C TYR A 147 8.22 2.46 4.28
N GLN A 148 8.52 1.64 3.31
CA GLN A 148 8.15 0.23 3.29
C GLN A 148 9.39 -0.64 3.42
N TRP A 149 9.34 -1.66 4.30
CA TRP A 149 10.30 -2.75 4.38
C TRP A 149 9.60 -4.03 3.95
N VAL A 150 10.12 -4.66 2.92
CA VAL A 150 9.57 -5.91 2.39
C VAL A 150 10.58 -7.03 2.55
N ASN A 151 10.16 -8.14 3.17
CA ASN A 151 11.01 -9.32 3.30
C ASN A 151 11.19 -9.98 1.93
N ASN A 152 12.37 -9.78 1.35
CA ASN A 152 12.74 -10.31 0.06
C ASN A 152 13.70 -11.49 0.27
N ASP A 153 13.20 -12.73 0.19
CA ASP A 153 13.99 -13.95 0.42
C ASP A 153 14.95 -14.27 -0.75
N LYS A 154 14.90 -13.50 -1.85
CA LYS A 154 15.74 -13.72 -3.02
C LYS A 154 16.17 -12.34 -3.59
N ASP A 155 17.44 -12.25 -4.01
CA ASP A 155 18.07 -11.09 -4.66
C ASP A 155 17.46 -10.81 -6.06
N TYR A 156 16.16 -10.53 -6.10
CA TYR A 156 15.51 -10.07 -7.32
C TYR A 156 15.74 -8.57 -7.49
N CYS A 157 15.87 -8.12 -8.71
CA CYS A 157 16.29 -6.78 -9.16
C CYS A 157 15.43 -5.59 -8.71
N TYR A 158 14.54 -5.76 -7.77
CA TYR A 158 13.70 -4.70 -7.23
C TYR A 158 14.02 -4.52 -5.75
N ASP A 159 14.60 -3.38 -5.41
CA ASP A 159 14.81 -2.98 -4.03
C ASP A 159 13.45 -2.51 -3.48
N TYR A 160 12.81 -3.34 -2.66
CA TYR A 160 11.47 -3.05 -2.11
C TYR A 160 11.51 -2.10 -0.91
N ASP A 161 12.70 -1.81 -0.38
CA ASP A 161 12.88 -0.90 0.73
C ASP A 161 12.92 0.52 0.19
N ASP A 162 11.78 1.21 0.14
CA ASP A 162 11.71 2.53 -0.45
C ASP A 162 10.73 3.48 0.26
N LEU A 163 11.00 4.77 0.05
CA LEU A 163 10.12 5.86 0.43
C LEU A 163 9.17 6.13 -0.73
N PHE A 164 7.87 6.13 -0.46
CA PHE A 164 6.91 6.52 -1.47
C PHE A 164 5.97 7.64 -1.01
N LEU A 165 5.45 8.35 -1.98
CA LEU A 165 4.51 9.43 -1.82
C LEU A 165 3.15 9.03 -2.41
N SER A 166 2.08 9.26 -1.65
CA SER A 166 0.72 9.13 -2.14
C SER A 166 -0.01 10.46 -2.07
N VAL A 167 -0.82 10.73 -3.07
CA VAL A 167 -1.74 11.88 -3.08
C VAL A 167 -3.12 11.36 -3.45
N GLY A 168 -4.16 11.78 -2.72
CA GLY A 168 -5.48 11.24 -2.95
C GLY A 168 -6.62 12.08 -2.42
N ILE A 169 -7.81 11.52 -2.59
CA ILE A 169 -9.07 12.06 -2.07
C ILE A 169 -9.80 11.00 -1.25
N LYS A 170 -10.44 11.43 -0.17
CA LYS A 170 -11.37 10.65 0.64
C LYS A 170 -12.77 11.17 0.40
N ILE A 171 -13.73 10.27 0.16
CA ILE A 171 -15.13 10.58 -0.06
C ILE A 171 -15.92 9.92 1.06
N ALA A 172 -16.51 10.73 1.95
CA ALA A 172 -17.34 10.25 3.05
C ALA A 172 -18.62 9.58 2.53
N ILE A 173 -19.00 8.49 3.20
CA ILE A 173 -20.19 7.68 2.87
C ILE A 173 -21.36 8.07 3.78
#